data_a5ecd67b344c9e04c887b34cdad2299a
#
_entry.id   a5ecd67b344c9e04c887b34cdad2299a
#
_cell.length_a   1.000
_cell.length_b   1.000
_cell.length_c   1.000
_cell.angle_alpha   90.00
_cell.angle_beta   90.00
_cell.angle_gamma   90.00
#
_symmetry.space_group_name_H-M   'P 1'
#
loop_
_entity.id
_entity.type
_entity.pdbx_description
1 polymer ?
#
loop_
_entity_poly.entity_id
_entity_poly.type
_entity_poly.pdbx_seq_one_letter_code
_entity_poly.pdbx_strand_id
1 'polypeptide(L)'
;MNKETLSTLETEKTIPKIKLGLQDKYEQEAKAEPEPLNPDNIQKQKEQLPDPSGGRLLVLPFTPKEKTKGGIIIAQESLEKLRIATNCGYVLKVGPLAYYDKEKFPTGPWCKKGDWVIFARYAGSRLPIEGGEVRLLNDDEVLGTIGDPEAVLHNIKHRRR
;
A
#
# COMPACT_ATOMS: atom_id res chain seq x y z
N MET A 1 37.50 -59.39 -35.67
CA MET A 1 38.03 -58.07 -35.27
C MET A 1 36.94 -57.02 -35.49
N ASN A 2 36.02 -56.94 -34.60
CA ASN A 2 34.94 -55.97 -34.72
C ASN A 2 35.09 -54.95 -33.61
N LYS A 3 35.62 -53.88 -34.01
CA LYS A 3 35.50 -52.64 -33.23
C LYS A 3 34.17 -52.00 -33.53
N GLU A 4 33.11 -52.57 -33.09
CA GLU A 4 31.83 -51.88 -32.99
C GLU A 4 31.84 -51.10 -31.69
N THR A 5 32.40 -50.00 -31.70
CA THR A 5 31.76 -48.70 -31.59
C THR A 5 30.67 -48.65 -30.54
N LEU A 6 31.13 -48.49 -29.33
CA LEU A 6 30.33 -48.00 -28.22
C LEU A 6 30.03 -46.51 -28.34
N SER A 7 29.75 -46.02 -29.53
CA SER A 7 29.49 -44.58 -29.79
C SER A 7 28.03 -44.20 -29.85
N THR A 8 27.13 -45.07 -29.40
CA THR A 8 25.70 -44.86 -29.52
C THR A 8 24.96 -44.71 -28.20
N LEU A 9 25.61 -44.25 -27.17
CA LEU A 9 24.95 -44.03 -25.89
C LEU A 9 25.00 -42.60 -25.42
N GLU A 10 25.17 -41.67 -26.31
CA GLU A 10 24.82 -40.29 -26.08
C GLU A 10 23.47 -39.96 -26.72
N THR A 11 22.48 -40.73 -26.42
CA THR A 11 21.14 -40.18 -26.39
C THR A 11 21.05 -39.36 -25.15
N GLU A 12 21.40 -38.11 -25.25
CA GLU A 12 20.88 -37.11 -24.36
C GLU A 12 19.37 -37.29 -24.36
N LYS A 13 18.88 -38.01 -23.38
CA LYS A 13 17.47 -37.94 -23.00
C LYS A 13 17.26 -36.51 -22.52
N THR A 14 16.95 -35.63 -23.46
CA THR A 14 16.23 -34.40 -23.17
C THR A 14 14.96 -34.85 -22.46
N ILE A 15 15.04 -34.84 -21.14
CA ILE A 15 13.86 -34.99 -20.31
C ILE A 15 12.98 -33.84 -20.75
N PRO A 16 11.80 -34.11 -21.35
CA PRO A 16 10.88 -33.03 -21.67
C PRO A 16 10.63 -32.31 -20.35
N LYS A 17 10.97 -31.03 -20.26
CA LYS A 17 10.53 -30.18 -19.16
C LYS A 17 9.02 -30.21 -19.22
N ILE A 18 8.43 -31.12 -18.49
CA ILE A 18 7.00 -31.11 -18.24
C ILE A 18 6.79 -29.83 -17.46
N LYS A 19 6.42 -28.79 -18.18
CA LYS A 19 5.87 -27.60 -17.57
C LYS A 19 4.60 -28.07 -16.89
N LEU A 20 4.72 -28.36 -15.61
CA LEU A 20 3.55 -28.55 -14.77
C LEU A 20 2.78 -27.24 -14.87
N GLY A 21 1.60 -27.28 -15.44
CA GLY A 21 0.73 -26.12 -15.62
C GLY A 21 0.38 -25.38 -14.31
N LEU A 22 0.71 -26.01 -13.19
CA LEU A 22 0.71 -25.42 -11.86
C LEU A 22 1.84 -24.39 -11.68
N GLN A 23 3.04 -24.60 -12.21
CA GLN A 23 4.15 -23.65 -12.08
C GLN A 23 3.88 -22.38 -12.89
N ASP A 24 3.35 -22.52 -14.11
CA ASP A 24 2.97 -21.36 -14.92
C ASP A 24 1.84 -20.55 -14.25
N LYS A 25 0.94 -21.24 -13.53
CA LYS A 25 -0.13 -20.60 -12.78
C LYS A 25 0.39 -19.87 -11.54
N TYR A 26 1.31 -20.46 -10.79
CA TYR A 26 1.96 -19.83 -9.65
C TYR A 26 2.89 -18.69 -10.09
N GLU A 27 3.57 -18.80 -11.22
CA GLU A 27 4.39 -17.72 -11.76
C GLU A 27 3.53 -16.54 -12.30
N GLN A 28 2.33 -16.84 -12.81
CA GLN A 28 1.36 -15.80 -13.20
C GLN A 28 0.67 -15.16 -12.00
N GLU A 29 0.34 -15.93 -10.97
CA GLU A 29 -0.22 -15.43 -9.73
C GLU A 29 0.82 -14.64 -8.91
N ALA A 30 2.10 -15.06 -8.91
CA ALA A 30 3.20 -14.32 -8.30
C ALA A 30 3.54 -13.01 -9.03
N LYS A 31 3.19 -12.89 -10.32
CA LYS A 31 3.32 -11.64 -11.08
C LYS A 31 2.15 -10.69 -10.90
N ALA A 32 1.08 -11.14 -10.30
CA ALA A 32 -0.15 -10.39 -10.07
C ALA A 32 -0.36 -10.04 -8.58
N GLU A 33 0.71 -9.85 -7.81
CA GLU A 33 0.53 -9.16 -6.53
C GLU A 33 0.01 -7.76 -6.82
N PRO A 34 -1.20 -7.43 -6.36
CA PRO A 34 -1.78 -6.14 -6.63
C PRO A 34 -0.84 -5.07 -6.05
N GLU A 35 -0.46 -4.12 -6.89
CA GLU A 35 0.31 -2.97 -6.43
C GLU A 35 -0.38 -2.36 -5.19
N PRO A 36 0.40 -2.00 -4.15
CA PRO A 36 -0.18 -1.39 -2.96
C PRO A 36 -0.96 -0.14 -3.34
N LEU A 37 -2.11 0.06 -2.72
CA LEU A 37 -2.95 1.22 -2.96
C LEU A 37 -2.16 2.50 -2.71
N ASN A 38 -2.20 3.37 -3.70
CA ASN A 38 -1.60 4.69 -3.68
C ASN A 38 -2.60 5.72 -4.24
N PRO A 39 -2.38 7.03 -4.07
CA PRO A 39 -3.30 8.05 -4.55
C PRO A 39 -3.61 8.00 -6.04
N ASP A 40 -2.70 7.46 -6.84
CA ASP A 40 -2.84 7.40 -8.30
C ASP A 40 -3.69 6.21 -8.75
N ASN A 41 -3.47 5.02 -8.16
CA ASN A 41 -4.20 3.82 -8.55
C ASN A 41 -5.59 3.72 -7.92
N ILE A 42 -5.79 4.24 -6.72
CA ILE A 42 -7.10 4.24 -6.05
C ILE A 42 -8.13 5.10 -6.79
N GLN A 43 -7.70 6.05 -7.60
CA GLN A 43 -8.61 6.85 -8.42
C GLN A 43 -9.41 6.01 -9.42
N LYS A 44 -8.87 4.86 -9.84
CA LYS A 44 -9.58 3.91 -10.71
C LYS A 44 -10.75 3.21 -10.01
N GLN A 45 -10.69 3.13 -8.68
CA GLN A 45 -11.73 2.51 -7.85
C GLN A 45 -12.67 3.54 -7.19
N LYS A 46 -12.58 4.80 -7.60
CA LYS A 46 -13.24 5.93 -6.93
C LYS A 46 -14.75 5.80 -6.79
N GLU A 47 -15.40 5.11 -7.72
CA GLU A 47 -16.84 4.85 -7.70
C GLU A 47 -17.24 3.82 -6.65
N GLN A 48 -16.31 2.95 -6.24
CA GLN A 48 -16.56 1.91 -5.22
C GLN A 48 -16.24 2.38 -3.80
N LEU A 49 -15.59 3.55 -3.66
CA LEU A 49 -15.23 4.10 -2.37
C LEU A 49 -16.43 4.72 -1.67
N PRO A 50 -16.60 4.46 -0.37
CA PRO A 50 -17.69 5.05 0.40
C PRO A 50 -17.57 6.56 0.44
N ASP A 51 -18.73 7.22 0.53
CA ASP A 51 -18.79 8.66 0.78
C ASP A 51 -18.88 8.91 2.28
N PRO A 52 -17.96 9.71 2.84
CA PRO A 52 -18.00 10.03 4.26
C PRO A 52 -19.23 10.91 4.55
N SER A 53 -19.96 10.57 5.60
CA SER A 53 -21.12 11.32 6.06
C SER A 53 -20.74 12.32 7.15
N GLY A 54 -21.48 13.42 7.22
CA GLY A 54 -21.30 14.43 8.28
C GLY A 54 -19.89 15.03 8.30
N GLY A 55 -19.30 15.14 9.48
CA GLY A 55 -17.97 15.68 9.70
C GLY A 55 -16.85 14.65 9.57
N ARG A 56 -16.95 13.71 8.64
CA ARG A 56 -15.95 12.65 8.47
C ARG A 56 -15.11 12.84 7.23
N LEU A 57 -13.92 12.23 7.25
CA LEU A 57 -12.96 12.20 6.16
C LEU A 57 -12.71 10.76 5.74
N LEU A 58 -12.62 10.52 4.45
CA LEU A 58 -12.13 9.24 3.91
C LEU A 58 -10.65 9.38 3.58
N VAL A 59 -9.82 8.56 4.22
CA VAL A 59 -8.36 8.65 4.14
C VAL A 59 -7.79 7.31 3.68
N LEU A 60 -6.86 7.36 2.74
CA LEU A 60 -6.04 6.21 2.34
C LEU A 60 -4.77 6.21 3.19
N PRO A 61 -4.56 5.22 4.09
CA PRO A 61 -3.33 5.10 4.83
C PRO A 61 -2.13 4.95 3.90
N PHE A 62 -1.03 5.62 4.25
CA PHE A 62 0.20 5.51 3.49
C PHE A 62 0.77 4.09 3.59
N THR A 63 1.04 3.46 2.46
CA THR A 63 1.72 2.18 2.38
C THR A 63 3.11 2.39 1.79
N PRO A 64 4.18 2.09 2.53
CA PRO A 64 5.54 2.21 2.02
C PRO A 64 5.75 1.29 0.82
N LYS A 65 6.56 1.73 -0.13
CA LYS A 65 6.98 0.89 -1.27
C LYS A 65 7.90 -0.23 -0.77
N GLU A 66 7.78 -1.39 -1.37
CA GLU A 66 8.64 -2.55 -1.08
C GLU A 66 10.11 -2.30 -1.39
N LYS A 67 10.40 -1.41 -2.33
CA LYS A 67 11.75 -1.01 -2.72
C LYS A 67 12.03 0.42 -2.27
N THR A 68 13.16 0.61 -1.62
CA THR A 68 13.68 1.94 -1.34
C THR A 68 14.14 2.62 -2.63
N LYS A 69 14.31 3.95 -2.62
CA LYS A 69 14.89 4.71 -3.74
C LYS A 69 16.27 4.19 -4.16
N GLY A 70 17.00 3.52 -3.26
CA GLY A 70 18.28 2.84 -3.50
C GLY A 70 18.17 1.40 -4.02
N GLY A 71 16.97 0.91 -4.34
CA GLY A 71 16.76 -0.44 -4.89
C GLY A 71 16.81 -1.57 -3.86
N ILE A 72 16.89 -1.28 -2.57
CA ILE A 72 16.89 -2.28 -1.49
C ILE A 72 15.46 -2.77 -1.29
N ILE A 73 15.27 -4.09 -1.35
CA ILE A 73 14.00 -4.74 -1.06
C ILE A 73 13.80 -4.77 0.46
N ILE A 74 12.64 -4.32 0.92
CA ILE A 74 12.26 -4.35 2.34
C ILE A 74 11.52 -5.66 2.60
N ALA A 75 11.92 -6.39 3.64
CA ALA A 75 11.25 -7.63 4.02
C ALA A 75 9.77 -7.36 4.39
N GLN A 76 8.88 -8.28 4.04
CA GLN A 76 7.44 -8.16 4.30
C GLN A 76 7.11 -7.86 5.76
N GLU A 77 7.77 -8.53 6.70
CA GLU A 77 7.60 -8.26 8.13
C GLU A 77 7.94 -6.81 8.51
N SER A 78 8.95 -6.23 7.86
CA SER A 78 9.34 -4.84 8.08
C SER A 78 8.34 -3.86 7.45
N LEU A 79 7.75 -4.22 6.31
CA LEU A 79 6.68 -3.44 5.67
C LEU A 79 5.42 -3.41 6.51
N GLU A 80 5.01 -4.54 7.07
CA GLU A 80 3.86 -4.58 7.98
C GLU A 80 4.08 -3.75 9.23
N LYS A 81 5.27 -3.83 9.85
CA LYS A 81 5.63 -2.98 10.99
C LYS A 81 5.61 -1.49 10.64
N LEU A 82 6.10 -1.14 9.45
CA LEU A 82 6.03 0.23 8.95
C LEU A 82 4.59 0.67 8.68
N ARG A 83 3.78 -0.18 8.09
CA ARG A 83 2.35 0.05 7.86
C ARG A 83 1.59 0.34 9.15
N ILE A 84 1.83 -0.47 10.18
CA ILE A 84 1.23 -0.30 11.50
C ILE A 84 1.73 0.98 12.18
N ALA A 85 3.00 1.31 11.99
CA ALA A 85 3.62 2.50 12.59
C ALA A 85 3.26 3.80 11.85
N THR A 86 2.77 3.70 10.62
CA THR A 86 2.47 4.87 9.81
C THR A 86 1.15 5.48 10.22
N ASN A 87 1.24 6.69 10.75
CA ASN A 87 0.10 7.48 11.20
C ASN A 87 -0.24 8.58 10.19
N CYS A 88 0.02 8.36 8.92
CA CYS A 88 -0.31 9.32 7.87
C CYS A 88 -1.13 8.68 6.76
N GLY A 89 -1.89 9.50 6.07
CA GLY A 89 -2.73 9.07 4.96
C GLY A 89 -3.14 10.22 4.06
N TYR A 90 -3.57 9.85 2.89
CA TYR A 90 -4.03 10.78 1.85
C TYR A 90 -5.53 10.97 1.93
N VAL A 91 -6.00 12.22 1.96
CA VAL A 91 -7.42 12.56 2.04
C VAL A 91 -8.06 12.36 0.66
N LEU A 92 -8.91 11.33 0.56
CA LEU A 92 -9.63 10.97 -0.67
C LEU A 92 -10.91 11.77 -0.83
N LYS A 93 -11.69 11.85 0.24
CA LYS A 93 -12.99 12.52 0.26
C LYS A 93 -13.19 13.22 1.59
N VAL A 94 -13.92 14.32 1.57
CA VAL A 94 -14.28 15.13 2.73
C VAL A 94 -15.80 15.14 2.85
N GLY A 95 -16.31 14.84 4.04
CA GLY A 95 -17.74 14.84 4.30
C GLY A 95 -18.35 16.24 4.23
N PRO A 96 -19.63 16.34 3.98
CA PRO A 96 -20.30 17.64 3.72
C PRO A 96 -20.32 18.59 4.93
N LEU A 97 -20.21 18.06 6.14
CA LEU A 97 -20.19 18.86 7.37
C LEU A 97 -18.79 18.90 8.01
N ALA A 98 -17.76 18.34 7.37
CA ALA A 98 -16.40 18.41 7.88
C ALA A 98 -15.93 19.86 7.95
N TYR A 99 -15.42 20.27 9.13
CA TYR A 99 -14.94 21.63 9.42
C TYR A 99 -16.02 22.72 9.28
N TYR A 100 -17.30 22.34 9.33
CA TYR A 100 -18.41 23.29 9.22
C TYR A 100 -18.60 24.13 10.49
N ASP A 101 -18.37 23.54 11.65
CA ASP A 101 -18.53 24.20 12.94
C ASP A 101 -17.40 25.23 13.18
N LYS A 102 -17.79 26.50 13.07
CA LYS A 102 -16.85 27.61 13.21
C LYS A 102 -16.38 27.84 14.64
N GLU A 103 -17.12 27.38 15.64
CA GLU A 103 -16.69 27.46 17.05
C GLU A 103 -15.59 26.40 17.29
N LYS A 104 -15.73 25.22 16.75
CA LYS A 104 -14.75 24.15 16.84
C LYS A 104 -13.53 24.38 15.93
N PHE A 105 -13.77 24.95 14.74
CA PHE A 105 -12.74 25.21 13.74
C PHE A 105 -12.66 26.70 13.36
N PRO A 106 -12.26 27.59 14.30
CA PRO A 106 -12.27 29.01 14.06
C PRO A 106 -11.30 29.46 12.96
N THR A 107 -10.26 28.68 12.70
CA THR A 107 -9.26 28.97 11.64
C THR A 107 -9.65 28.37 10.28
N GLY A 108 -10.80 27.72 10.19
CA GLY A 108 -11.26 27.00 8.98
C GLY A 108 -10.76 25.57 8.92
N PRO A 109 -10.89 24.92 7.74
CA PRO A 109 -10.53 23.53 7.57
C PRO A 109 -9.05 23.24 7.88
N TRP A 110 -8.79 22.16 8.61
CA TRP A 110 -7.42 21.74 8.92
C TRP A 110 -6.77 20.97 7.77
N CYS A 111 -7.58 20.39 6.90
CA CYS A 111 -7.13 19.74 5.68
C CYS A 111 -8.22 19.76 4.61
N LYS A 112 -7.82 19.44 3.40
CA LYS A 112 -8.71 19.31 2.23
C LYS A 112 -8.41 18.02 1.47
N LYS A 113 -9.27 17.69 0.52
CA LYS A 113 -9.03 16.59 -0.41
C LYS A 113 -7.67 16.79 -1.12
N GLY A 114 -6.87 15.74 -1.15
CA GLY A 114 -5.55 15.76 -1.75
C GLY A 114 -4.40 16.03 -0.78
N ASP A 115 -4.70 16.37 0.46
CA ASP A 115 -3.67 16.60 1.48
C ASP A 115 -3.24 15.27 2.10
N TRP A 116 -1.99 15.20 2.50
CA TRP A 116 -1.48 14.17 3.41
C TRP A 116 -1.67 14.65 4.84
N VAL A 117 -2.34 13.82 5.64
CA VAL A 117 -2.65 14.12 7.04
C VAL A 117 -2.01 13.12 7.97
N ILE A 118 -1.75 13.57 9.19
CA ILE A 118 -1.25 12.77 10.31
C ILE A 118 -2.41 12.57 11.27
N PHE A 119 -2.59 11.35 11.76
CA PHE A 119 -3.62 10.98 12.71
C PHE A 119 -3.09 9.96 13.72
N ALA A 120 -3.78 9.78 14.83
CA ALA A 120 -3.39 8.80 15.83
C ALA A 120 -3.52 7.37 15.30
N ARG A 121 -2.64 6.47 15.75
CA ARG A 121 -2.59 5.05 15.30
C ARG A 121 -3.96 4.36 15.29
N TYR A 122 -4.77 4.63 16.28
CA TYR A 122 -6.07 3.98 16.47
C TYR A 122 -7.25 4.89 16.08
N ALA A 123 -6.97 6.05 15.48
CA ALA A 123 -8.01 6.95 15.02
C ALA A 123 -8.82 6.35 13.88
N GLY A 124 -10.12 6.63 13.90
CA GLY A 124 -11.05 6.27 12.84
C GLY A 124 -11.38 4.79 12.74
N SER A 125 -12.31 4.50 11.85
CA SER A 125 -12.75 3.16 11.51
C SER A 125 -12.03 2.65 10.27
N ARG A 126 -11.51 1.45 10.34
CA ARG A 126 -10.85 0.78 9.21
C ARG A 126 -11.89 0.08 8.35
N LEU A 127 -11.80 0.28 7.06
CA LEU A 127 -12.63 -0.38 6.08
C LEU A 127 -11.72 -1.12 5.07
N PRO A 128 -11.75 -2.46 5.05
CA PRO A 128 -11.02 -3.21 4.04
C PRO A 128 -11.65 -3.01 2.67
N ILE A 129 -10.82 -2.81 1.66
CA ILE A 129 -11.20 -2.72 0.25
C ILE A 129 -10.27 -3.59 -0.59
N GLU A 130 -10.59 -3.79 -1.83
CA GLU A 130 -9.71 -4.52 -2.74
C GLU A 130 -8.34 -3.84 -2.84
N GLY A 131 -7.28 -4.61 -2.57
CA GLY A 131 -5.90 -4.14 -2.60
C GLY A 131 -5.41 -3.42 -1.34
N GLY A 132 -6.24 -3.25 -0.29
CA GLY A 132 -5.81 -2.60 0.94
C GLY A 132 -6.92 -2.22 1.91
N GLU A 133 -6.76 -1.09 2.55
CA GLU A 133 -7.74 -0.53 3.47
C GLU A 133 -7.85 0.99 3.31
N VAL A 134 -9.01 1.52 3.61
CA VAL A 134 -9.22 2.96 3.83
C VAL A 134 -9.68 3.20 5.25
N ARG A 135 -9.57 4.43 5.73
CA ARG A 135 -10.03 4.84 7.06
C ARG A 135 -11.04 5.97 6.97
N LEU A 136 -12.06 5.88 7.80
CA LEU A 136 -13.00 6.95 8.06
C LEU A 136 -12.58 7.62 9.37
N LEU A 137 -12.08 8.85 9.30
CA LEU A 137 -11.70 9.68 10.44
C LEU A 137 -12.78 10.73 10.72
N ASN A 138 -12.90 11.15 11.97
CA ASN A 138 -13.59 12.39 12.25
C ASN A 138 -12.70 13.59 11.88
N ASP A 139 -13.29 14.72 11.61
CA ASP A 139 -12.58 15.95 11.21
C ASP A 139 -11.60 16.45 12.29
N ASP A 140 -11.88 16.19 13.57
CA ASP A 140 -11.02 16.54 14.70
C ASP A 140 -9.95 15.49 15.05
N GLU A 141 -9.92 14.37 14.37
CA GLU A 141 -8.88 13.35 14.55
C GLU A 141 -7.62 13.62 13.74
N VAL A 142 -7.63 14.63 12.88
CA VAL A 142 -6.45 15.09 12.15
C VAL A 142 -5.53 15.87 13.10
N LEU A 143 -4.32 15.36 13.27
CA LEU A 143 -3.29 15.98 14.14
C LEU A 143 -2.43 16.99 13.40
N GLY A 144 -2.35 16.89 12.09
CA GLY A 144 -1.56 17.79 11.27
C GLY A 144 -1.53 17.36 9.81
N THR A 145 -0.88 18.17 9.00
CA THR A 145 -0.64 17.90 7.58
C THR A 145 0.85 17.71 7.30
N ILE A 146 1.18 16.96 6.26
CA ILE A 146 2.56 16.72 5.84
C ILE A 146 2.67 16.75 4.31
N GLY A 147 3.75 17.32 3.80
CA GLY A 147 3.96 17.38 2.35
C GLY A 147 4.41 16.07 1.73
N ASP A 148 5.32 15.35 2.41
CA ASP A 148 5.88 14.08 1.93
C ASP A 148 5.78 13.01 3.03
N PRO A 149 4.91 11.99 2.85
CA PRO A 149 4.76 10.91 3.81
C PRO A 149 6.02 10.03 3.93
N GLU A 150 6.87 9.96 2.91
CA GLU A 150 8.13 9.21 2.98
C GLU A 150 9.11 9.82 3.98
N ALA A 151 9.04 11.13 4.22
CA ALA A 151 9.88 11.81 5.21
C ALA A 151 9.65 11.30 6.63
N VAL A 152 8.44 10.86 6.96
CA VAL A 152 8.11 10.27 8.27
C VAL A 152 8.83 8.95 8.49
N LEU A 153 8.99 8.15 7.45
CA LEU A 153 9.69 6.86 7.51
C LEU A 153 11.18 7.01 7.76
N HIS A 154 11.80 8.06 7.22
CA HIS A 154 13.22 8.34 7.46
C HIS A 154 13.51 8.61 8.94
N ASN A 155 12.65 9.35 9.61
CA ASN A 155 12.82 9.70 11.01
C ASN A 155 12.65 8.49 11.95
N ILE A 156 11.85 7.50 11.58
CA ILE A 156 11.67 6.27 12.37
C ILE A 156 12.94 5.40 12.33
N LYS A 157 13.65 5.36 11.20
CA LYS A 157 14.89 4.57 11.05
C LYS A 157 16.04 5.12 11.88
N HIS A 158 16.14 6.42 12.07
CA HIS A 158 17.23 7.06 12.83
C HIS A 158 17.03 7.05 14.35
N ARG A 159 15.85 6.75 14.85
CA ARG A 159 15.55 6.71 16.29
C ARG A 159 15.93 5.42 17.00
N ARG A 160 16.49 4.43 16.29
CA ARG A 160 16.97 3.15 16.83
C ARG A 160 18.51 3.13 17.03
N ARG A 161 19.05 4.20 17.53
CA ARG A 161 20.41 4.18 18.11
C ARG A 161 20.36 4.56 19.58
#